data_7685175adba88a98f9e25526af49127b
#
_entry.id   7685175adba88a98f9e25526af49127b
#
_cell.length_a   1.000
_cell.length_b   1.000
_cell.length_c   1.000
_cell.angle_alpha   90.00
_cell.angle_beta   90.00
_cell.angle_gamma   90.00
#
_symmetry.space_group_name_H-M   'P 1'
#
loop_
_entity.id
_entity.type
_entity.pdbx_description
1 polymer ?
#
loop_
_entity_poly.entity_id
_entity_poly.type
_entity_poly.pdbx_seq_one_letter_code
_entity_poly.pdbx_strand_id
1 'polypeptide(L)'
;MQKVNYGRMFDELAAELEKRGERPGLLLHACCAPCSSHTLTVLAERFRVTLYFCNPNIAPESEFEYRSRELKRLVSEMGLDIEIIEEPYDSAPFYALAKGLEDLPERGERCRKCIALRLEMAGAKARELGTDYFTTTLTISPHKDCAFINECGLKISQECGVKYLCSDFKKHDGYKHSIELSKQYDLYRQNYCGCVYSKKLREENQ
;
A
#
# COMPACT_ATOMS: atom_id res chain seq x y z
N MET A 1 -11.13 25.82 -1.52
CA MET A 1 -11.57 24.48 -1.94
C MET A 1 -11.73 23.60 -0.71
N GLN A 2 -12.86 22.89 -0.57
CA GLN A 2 -13.11 22.00 0.55
C GLN A 2 -12.18 20.77 0.44
N LYS A 3 -11.47 20.45 1.51
CA LYS A 3 -10.51 19.32 1.53
C LYS A 3 -11.29 18.00 1.39
N VAL A 4 -10.98 17.19 0.39
CA VAL A 4 -11.62 15.89 0.16
C VAL A 4 -11.34 14.97 1.35
N ASN A 5 -12.39 14.32 1.87
CA ASN A 5 -12.29 13.36 2.96
C ASN A 5 -12.34 11.93 2.42
N TYR A 6 -11.17 11.38 2.10
CA TYR A 6 -11.04 10.03 1.52
C TYR A 6 -11.44 8.92 2.50
N GLY A 7 -11.32 9.13 3.81
CA GLY A 7 -11.84 8.19 4.81
C GLY A 7 -13.36 8.08 4.74
N ARG A 8 -14.05 9.22 4.65
CA ARG A 8 -15.51 9.24 4.48
C ARG A 8 -15.96 8.58 3.17
N MET A 9 -15.24 8.79 2.06
CA MET A 9 -15.53 8.12 0.78
C MET A 9 -15.44 6.59 0.92
N PHE A 10 -14.45 6.11 1.67
CA PHE A 10 -14.34 4.68 1.98
C PHE A 10 -15.52 4.19 2.81
N ASP A 11 -15.87 4.90 3.89
CA ASP A 11 -16.97 4.53 4.80
C ASP A 11 -18.31 4.46 4.06
N GLU A 12 -18.59 5.44 3.18
CA GLU A 12 -19.81 5.48 2.37
C GLU A 12 -19.89 4.29 1.41
N LEU A 13 -18.81 3.95 0.71
CA LEU A 13 -18.76 2.78 -0.17
C LEU A 13 -18.91 1.47 0.61
N ALA A 14 -18.20 1.33 1.74
CA ALA A 14 -18.28 0.15 2.59
C ALA A 14 -19.72 -0.11 3.07
N ALA A 15 -20.42 0.94 3.53
CA ALA A 15 -21.82 0.86 3.96
C ALA A 15 -22.77 0.50 2.79
N GLU A 16 -22.49 0.99 1.58
CA GLU A 16 -23.29 0.65 0.39
C GLU A 16 -23.12 -0.83 0.00
N LEU A 17 -21.87 -1.34 0.01
CA LEU A 17 -21.58 -2.75 -0.29
C LEU A 17 -22.23 -3.68 0.76
N GLU A 18 -22.13 -3.33 2.03
CA GLU A 18 -22.76 -4.08 3.11
C GLU A 18 -24.28 -4.14 2.95
N LYS A 19 -24.92 -3.01 2.64
CA LYS A 19 -26.39 -2.93 2.38
C LYS A 19 -26.81 -3.80 1.20
N ARG A 20 -25.95 -3.94 0.18
CA ARG A 20 -26.22 -4.77 -1.00
C ARG A 20 -25.85 -6.25 -0.81
N GLY A 21 -25.15 -6.59 0.28
CA GLY A 21 -24.59 -7.93 0.48
C GLY A 21 -23.51 -8.29 -0.53
N GLU A 22 -22.83 -7.30 -1.09
CA GLU A 22 -21.79 -7.47 -2.12
C GLU A 22 -20.39 -7.56 -1.50
N ARG A 23 -19.57 -8.45 -2.04
CA ARG A 23 -18.14 -8.56 -1.72
C ARG A 23 -17.32 -8.56 -3.02
N PRO A 24 -17.08 -7.38 -3.61
CA PRO A 24 -16.34 -7.27 -4.87
C PRO A 24 -14.88 -7.70 -4.72
N GLY A 25 -14.23 -8.02 -5.85
CA GLY A 25 -12.82 -8.32 -5.93
C GLY A 25 -11.97 -7.06 -5.72
N LEU A 26 -10.93 -7.15 -4.90
CA LEU A 26 -10.03 -6.04 -4.58
C LEU A 26 -8.56 -6.46 -4.67
N LEU A 27 -7.78 -5.81 -5.51
CA LEU A 27 -6.33 -5.89 -5.46
C LEU A 27 -5.78 -4.89 -4.45
N LEU A 28 -5.13 -5.37 -3.39
CA LEU A 28 -4.49 -4.54 -2.37
C LEU A 28 -2.97 -4.53 -2.55
N HIS A 29 -2.41 -3.43 -3.07
CA HIS A 29 -0.97 -3.24 -3.07
C HIS A 29 -0.45 -3.13 -1.65
N ALA A 30 0.42 -4.05 -1.25
CA ALA A 30 1.01 -4.14 0.09
C ALA A 30 2.48 -3.73 0.08
N CYS A 31 2.85 -2.79 0.96
CA CYS A 31 4.25 -2.35 1.10
C CYS A 31 5.03 -3.13 2.18
N CYS A 32 4.36 -3.63 3.20
CA CYS A 32 4.94 -4.39 4.32
C CYS A 32 3.85 -4.92 5.26
N ALA A 33 4.19 -5.87 6.12
CA ALA A 33 3.27 -6.45 7.09
C ALA A 33 2.65 -5.42 8.07
N PRO A 34 3.41 -4.51 8.72
CA PRO A 34 2.82 -3.52 9.62
C PRO A 34 1.75 -2.64 8.98
N CYS A 35 1.96 -2.22 7.71
CA CYS A 35 0.98 -1.41 6.99
C CYS A 35 -0.25 -2.22 6.58
N SER A 36 -0.07 -3.52 6.34
CA SER A 36 -1.15 -4.44 5.92
C SER A 36 -2.01 -4.91 7.10
N SER A 37 -1.47 -4.97 8.32
CA SER A 37 -2.17 -5.55 9.46
C SER A 37 -3.56 -4.94 9.70
N HIS A 38 -3.63 -3.62 9.95
CA HIS A 38 -4.93 -2.94 10.13
C HIS A 38 -5.73 -2.90 8.82
N THR A 39 -5.07 -2.67 7.68
CA THR A 39 -5.78 -2.56 6.40
C THR A 39 -6.53 -3.85 6.07
N LEU A 40 -5.94 -5.00 6.36
CA LEU A 40 -6.57 -6.32 6.18
C LEU A 40 -7.77 -6.52 7.11
N THR A 41 -7.70 -6.10 8.38
CA THR A 41 -8.88 -6.22 9.28
C THR A 41 -10.08 -5.45 8.75
N VAL A 42 -9.84 -4.32 8.07
CA VAL A 42 -10.90 -3.48 7.51
C VAL A 42 -11.45 -4.04 6.18
N LEU A 43 -10.57 -4.58 5.34
CA LEU A 43 -10.92 -4.94 3.97
C LEU A 43 -11.39 -6.39 3.81
N ALA A 44 -10.82 -7.34 4.57
CA ALA A 44 -11.08 -8.77 4.35
C ALA A 44 -12.54 -9.19 4.61
N GLU A 45 -13.27 -8.46 5.44
CA GLU A 45 -14.70 -8.70 5.68
C GLU A 45 -15.59 -8.21 4.53
N ARG A 46 -15.15 -7.16 3.83
CA ARG A 46 -15.96 -6.41 2.84
C ARG A 46 -15.65 -6.74 1.40
N PHE A 47 -14.44 -7.27 1.14
CA PHE A 47 -13.92 -7.53 -0.20
C PHE A 47 -13.36 -8.96 -0.28
N ARG A 48 -13.35 -9.50 -1.50
CA ARG A 48 -12.46 -10.63 -1.83
C ARG A 48 -11.10 -10.04 -2.16
N VAL A 49 -10.21 -10.05 -1.17
CA VAL A 49 -8.90 -9.40 -1.28
C VAL A 49 -7.91 -10.34 -1.94
N THR A 50 -7.16 -9.83 -2.93
CA THR A 50 -5.89 -10.39 -3.40
C THR A 50 -4.79 -9.42 -3.01
N LEU A 51 -3.81 -9.88 -2.24
CA LEU A 51 -2.64 -9.06 -1.89
C LEU A 51 -1.64 -9.04 -3.04
N TYR A 52 -1.14 -7.85 -3.34
CA TYR A 52 -0.13 -7.65 -4.37
C TYR A 52 1.13 -7.04 -3.76
N PHE A 53 2.20 -7.83 -3.64
CA PHE A 53 3.48 -7.40 -3.14
C PHE A 53 4.42 -7.06 -4.31
N CYS A 54 4.44 -5.78 -4.68
CA CYS A 54 5.25 -5.24 -5.75
C CYS A 54 5.91 -3.93 -5.30
N ASN A 55 7.20 -3.99 -4.95
CA ASN A 55 7.89 -2.90 -4.29
C ASN A 55 9.31 -2.71 -4.87
N PRO A 56 9.45 -2.19 -6.11
CA PRO A 56 10.76 -2.02 -6.77
C PRO A 56 11.70 -1.06 -6.03
N ASN A 57 11.16 -0.27 -5.11
CA ASN A 57 11.94 0.65 -4.29
C ASN A 57 12.67 0.00 -3.11
N ILE A 58 12.28 -1.21 -2.70
CA ILE A 58 12.91 -1.86 -1.56
C ILE A 58 14.30 -2.38 -1.95
N ALA A 59 15.29 -2.04 -1.16
CA ALA A 59 16.67 -2.48 -1.34
C ALA A 59 17.36 -2.62 0.02
N PRO A 60 18.30 -3.59 0.15
CA PRO A 60 18.69 -4.60 -0.84
C PRO A 60 17.59 -5.67 -1.07
N GLU A 61 17.85 -6.61 -1.97
CA GLU A 61 16.92 -7.74 -2.25
C GLU A 61 16.56 -8.54 -0.99
N SER A 62 17.53 -8.76 -0.10
CA SER A 62 17.30 -9.43 1.19
C SER A 62 16.25 -8.72 2.08
N GLU A 63 16.15 -7.40 2.01
CA GLU A 63 15.11 -6.64 2.70
C GLU A 63 13.74 -6.81 2.02
N PHE A 64 13.71 -6.87 0.68
CA PHE A 64 12.50 -7.17 -0.06
C PHE A 64 11.97 -8.55 0.31
N GLU A 65 12.82 -9.59 0.26
CA GLU A 65 12.46 -10.95 0.66
C GLU A 65 12.01 -11.04 2.12
N TYR A 66 12.70 -10.34 3.02
CA TYR A 66 12.33 -10.32 4.43
C TYR A 66 10.93 -9.75 4.64
N ARG A 67 10.61 -8.61 4.01
CA ARG A 67 9.27 -8.00 4.09
C ARG A 67 8.18 -8.85 3.45
N SER A 68 8.50 -9.56 2.39
CA SER A 68 7.57 -10.49 1.75
C SER A 68 7.26 -11.67 2.68
N ARG A 69 8.28 -12.31 3.27
CA ARG A 69 8.09 -13.39 4.26
C ARG A 69 7.25 -12.94 5.46
N GLU A 70 7.53 -11.75 6.00
CA GLU A 70 6.75 -11.18 7.10
C GLU A 70 5.29 -10.92 6.72
N LEU A 71 5.02 -10.47 5.50
CA LEU A 71 3.65 -10.30 5.02
C LEU A 71 2.91 -11.62 4.92
N LYS A 72 3.53 -12.65 4.36
CA LYS A 72 2.98 -14.00 4.26
C LYS A 72 2.70 -14.60 5.65
N ARG A 73 3.66 -14.44 6.58
CA ARG A 73 3.50 -14.86 7.98
C ARG A 73 2.30 -14.18 8.63
N LEU A 74 2.19 -12.85 8.50
CA LEU A 74 1.07 -12.10 9.05
C LEU A 74 -0.28 -12.62 8.53
N VAL A 75 -0.44 -12.80 7.22
CA VAL A 75 -1.69 -13.29 6.62
C VAL A 75 -2.07 -14.65 7.19
N SER A 76 -1.08 -15.55 7.32
CA SER A 76 -1.28 -16.88 7.92
C SER A 76 -1.69 -16.80 9.39
N GLU A 77 -1.01 -15.98 10.20
CA GLU A 77 -1.31 -15.83 11.63
C GLU A 77 -2.64 -15.12 11.90
N MET A 78 -3.07 -14.25 10.99
CA MET A 78 -4.43 -13.68 11.03
C MET A 78 -5.53 -14.66 10.62
N GLY A 79 -5.17 -15.88 10.15
CA GLY A 79 -6.13 -16.88 9.69
C GLY A 79 -6.92 -16.45 8.45
N LEU A 80 -6.33 -15.59 7.61
CA LEU A 80 -6.98 -15.09 6.41
C LEU A 80 -6.68 -15.97 5.20
N ASP A 81 -7.74 -16.42 4.52
CA ASP A 81 -7.63 -17.11 3.23
C ASP A 81 -7.55 -16.07 2.10
N ILE A 82 -6.36 -15.52 1.91
CA ILE A 82 -6.08 -14.44 0.95
C ILE A 82 -4.92 -14.85 0.05
N GLU A 83 -5.15 -14.81 -1.25
CA GLU A 83 -4.09 -14.99 -2.25
C GLU A 83 -3.07 -13.87 -2.17
N ILE A 84 -1.77 -14.23 -2.22
CA ILE A 84 -0.67 -13.28 -2.24
C ILE A 84 0.09 -13.45 -3.55
N ILE A 85 0.04 -12.44 -4.38
CA ILE A 85 0.83 -12.32 -5.60
C ILE A 85 2.07 -11.50 -5.30
N GLU A 86 3.23 -12.11 -5.45
CA GLU A 86 4.53 -11.47 -5.31
C GLU A 86 5.20 -11.34 -6.66
N GLU A 87 5.52 -10.10 -7.07
CA GLU A 87 6.33 -9.90 -8.26
C GLU A 87 7.80 -10.24 -7.97
N PRO A 88 8.52 -10.77 -8.94
CA PRO A 88 9.97 -10.97 -8.84
C PRO A 88 10.66 -9.66 -8.42
N TYR A 89 11.73 -9.80 -7.64
CA TYR A 89 12.52 -8.63 -7.27
C TYR A 89 13.14 -7.98 -8.50
N ASP A 90 12.72 -6.76 -8.78
CA ASP A 90 13.31 -5.90 -9.80
C ASP A 90 13.30 -4.44 -9.34
N SER A 91 14.49 -3.92 -9.05
CA SER A 91 14.67 -2.53 -8.62
C SER A 91 14.99 -1.56 -9.78
N ALA A 92 15.18 -2.06 -10.99
CA ALA A 92 15.57 -1.25 -12.15
C ALA A 92 14.55 -0.14 -12.46
N PRO A 93 13.22 -0.37 -12.44
CA PRO A 93 12.24 0.68 -12.67
C PRO A 93 12.31 1.81 -11.64
N PHE A 94 12.59 1.49 -10.36
CA PHE A 94 12.75 2.50 -9.33
C PHE A 94 14.01 3.33 -9.53
N TYR A 95 15.15 2.72 -9.84
CA TYR A 95 16.37 3.48 -10.10
C TYR A 95 16.29 4.34 -11.36
N ALA A 96 15.60 3.86 -12.40
CA ALA A 96 15.37 4.64 -13.61
C ALA A 96 14.59 5.94 -13.31
N LEU A 97 13.50 5.86 -12.51
CA LEU A 97 12.72 7.04 -12.13
C LEU A 97 13.42 7.96 -11.14
N ALA A 98 14.33 7.42 -10.33
CA ALA A 98 15.06 8.19 -9.32
C ALA A 98 16.27 8.96 -9.87
N LYS A 99 16.68 8.65 -11.11
CA LYS A 99 17.83 9.28 -11.75
C LYS A 99 17.65 10.80 -11.84
N GLY A 100 18.62 11.54 -11.27
CA GLY A 100 18.61 12.99 -11.16
C GLY A 100 17.73 13.54 -10.01
N LEU A 101 17.17 12.65 -9.18
CA LEU A 101 16.33 13.01 -8.03
C LEU A 101 16.89 12.45 -6.70
N GLU A 102 18.12 11.95 -6.71
CA GLU A 102 18.75 11.21 -5.62
C GLU A 102 18.85 12.04 -4.33
N ASP A 103 19.18 13.32 -4.48
CA ASP A 103 19.40 14.25 -3.36
C ASP A 103 18.11 14.96 -2.88
N LEU A 104 16.98 14.70 -3.53
CA LEU A 104 15.72 15.29 -3.11
C LEU A 104 15.28 14.74 -1.75
N PRO A 105 14.66 15.57 -0.90
CA PRO A 105 14.18 15.13 0.42
C PRO A 105 13.10 14.05 0.32
N GLU A 106 12.88 13.34 1.42
CA GLU A 106 11.70 12.48 1.55
C GLU A 106 10.42 13.31 1.33
N ARG A 107 9.39 12.66 0.78
CA ARG A 107 8.10 13.25 0.35
C ARG A 107 8.21 14.20 -0.86
N GLY A 108 9.40 14.44 -1.39
CA GLY A 108 9.62 15.21 -2.62
C GLY A 108 9.22 14.45 -3.88
N GLU A 109 9.65 14.97 -5.03
CA GLU A 109 9.28 14.46 -6.35
C GLU A 109 9.66 12.98 -6.54
N ARG A 110 10.86 12.57 -6.11
CA ARG A 110 11.29 11.15 -6.15
C ARG A 110 10.26 10.23 -5.48
N CYS A 111 9.79 10.60 -4.27
CA CYS A 111 8.80 9.82 -3.54
C CYS A 111 7.44 9.79 -4.24
N ARG A 112 7.03 10.91 -4.84
CA ARG A 112 5.78 10.99 -5.62
C ARG A 112 5.84 10.07 -6.85
N LYS A 113 6.92 10.11 -7.62
CA LYS A 113 7.14 9.19 -8.76
C LYS A 113 7.17 7.73 -8.32
N CYS A 114 7.83 7.42 -7.19
CA CYS A 114 7.85 6.07 -6.63
C CYS A 114 6.45 5.56 -6.23
N ILE A 115 5.60 6.42 -5.67
CA ILE A 115 4.22 6.07 -5.33
C ILE A 115 3.42 5.83 -6.61
N ALA A 116 3.54 6.71 -7.61
CA ALA A 116 2.86 6.58 -8.90
C ALA A 116 3.23 5.26 -9.58
N LEU A 117 4.51 4.94 -9.73
CA LEU A 117 4.98 3.68 -10.31
C LEU A 117 4.32 2.45 -9.67
N ARG A 118 4.28 2.38 -8.34
CA ARG A 118 3.68 1.24 -7.64
C ARG A 118 2.17 1.16 -7.81
N LEU A 119 1.49 2.30 -7.89
CA LEU A 119 0.05 2.35 -8.16
C LEU A 119 -0.26 2.00 -9.62
N GLU A 120 0.58 2.40 -10.57
CA GLU A 120 0.47 2.01 -11.99
C GLU A 120 0.62 0.49 -12.14
N MET A 121 1.61 -0.11 -11.47
CA MET A 121 1.80 -1.56 -11.45
C MET A 121 0.60 -2.26 -10.81
N ALA A 122 0.05 -1.73 -9.72
CA ALA A 122 -1.14 -2.28 -9.07
C ALA A 122 -2.39 -2.15 -9.96
N GLY A 123 -2.60 -1.02 -10.62
CA GLY A 123 -3.71 -0.83 -11.56
C GLY A 123 -3.62 -1.76 -12.78
N ALA A 124 -2.41 -1.94 -13.34
CA ALA A 124 -2.18 -2.89 -14.42
C ALA A 124 -2.47 -4.33 -14.01
N LYS A 125 -1.99 -4.76 -12.84
CA LYS A 125 -2.26 -6.10 -12.29
C LYS A 125 -3.75 -6.30 -11.98
N ALA A 126 -4.41 -5.30 -11.42
CA ALA A 126 -5.84 -5.34 -11.15
C ALA A 126 -6.67 -5.55 -12.42
N ARG A 127 -6.28 -4.88 -13.52
CA ARG A 127 -6.90 -5.09 -14.84
C ARG A 127 -6.62 -6.49 -15.39
N GLU A 128 -5.39 -6.99 -15.27
CA GLU A 128 -5.00 -8.34 -15.68
C GLU A 128 -5.86 -9.41 -14.99
N LEU A 129 -6.09 -9.24 -13.69
CA LEU A 129 -6.87 -10.18 -12.87
C LEU A 129 -8.39 -9.97 -12.95
N GLY A 130 -8.84 -8.89 -13.57
CA GLY A 130 -10.26 -8.56 -13.66
C GLY A 130 -10.90 -8.24 -12.30
N THR A 131 -10.14 -7.66 -11.36
CA THR A 131 -10.71 -7.22 -10.07
C THR A 131 -11.57 -5.97 -10.24
N ASP A 132 -12.59 -5.81 -9.39
CA ASP A 132 -13.49 -4.66 -9.44
C ASP A 132 -12.81 -3.37 -8.96
N TYR A 133 -11.90 -3.52 -7.99
CA TYR A 133 -11.20 -2.41 -7.36
C TYR A 133 -9.71 -2.71 -7.20
N PHE A 134 -8.92 -1.64 -7.08
CA PHE A 134 -7.56 -1.70 -6.53
C PHE A 134 -7.33 -0.58 -5.52
N THR A 135 -6.41 -0.79 -4.58
CA THR A 135 -6.00 0.21 -3.59
C THR A 135 -4.60 -0.10 -3.05
N THR A 136 -4.16 0.65 -2.05
CA THR A 136 -2.83 0.48 -1.44
C THR A 136 -2.85 0.66 0.07
N THR A 137 -1.97 -0.06 0.76
CA THR A 137 -1.70 0.14 2.19
C THR A 137 -0.94 1.44 2.49
N LEU A 138 -0.49 2.18 1.49
CA LEU A 138 0.33 3.39 1.69
C LEU A 138 -0.40 4.50 2.44
N THR A 139 -1.74 4.56 2.36
CA THR A 139 -2.55 5.59 3.01
C THR A 139 -2.62 5.47 4.53
N ILE A 140 -2.17 4.35 5.12
CA ILE A 140 -2.09 4.20 6.58
C ILE A 140 -0.89 4.94 7.18
N SER A 141 0.14 5.21 6.38
CA SER A 141 1.37 5.83 6.89
C SER A 141 1.17 7.32 7.18
N PRO A 142 1.50 7.82 8.38
CA PRO A 142 1.47 9.25 8.70
C PRO A 142 2.55 10.02 7.95
N HIS A 143 3.54 9.32 7.39
CA HIS A 143 4.66 9.91 6.66
C HIS A 143 4.38 10.06 5.16
N LYS A 144 3.19 9.70 4.67
CA LYS A 144 2.83 9.78 3.26
C LYS A 144 1.66 10.75 3.04
N ASP A 145 1.71 11.43 1.91
CA ASP A 145 0.65 12.34 1.47
C ASP A 145 -0.55 11.51 0.96
N CYS A 146 -1.54 11.38 1.83
CA CYS A 146 -2.75 10.62 1.54
C CYS A 146 -3.56 11.23 0.39
N ALA A 147 -3.59 12.58 0.27
CA ALA A 147 -4.31 13.24 -0.81
C ALA A 147 -3.66 12.89 -2.15
N PHE A 148 -2.35 13.08 -2.26
CA PHE A 148 -1.60 12.71 -3.46
C PHE A 148 -1.79 11.24 -3.87
N ILE A 149 -1.74 10.31 -2.90
CA ILE A 149 -1.93 8.87 -3.18
C ILE A 149 -3.30 8.62 -3.80
N ASN A 150 -4.36 9.19 -3.24
CA ASN A 150 -5.72 9.01 -3.76
C ASN A 150 -5.92 9.69 -5.12
N GLU A 151 -5.42 10.89 -5.31
CA GLU A 151 -5.47 11.61 -6.60
C GLU A 151 -4.74 10.83 -7.69
N CYS A 152 -3.57 10.28 -7.38
CA CYS A 152 -2.80 9.43 -8.27
C CYS A 152 -3.57 8.14 -8.61
N GLY A 153 -4.14 7.46 -7.61
CA GLY A 153 -4.94 6.26 -7.81
C GLY A 153 -6.18 6.50 -8.67
N LEU A 154 -6.88 7.61 -8.47
CA LEU A 154 -8.03 8.00 -9.28
C LEU A 154 -7.65 8.26 -10.75
N LYS A 155 -6.50 8.90 -11.01
CA LYS A 155 -5.98 9.10 -12.37
C LYS A 155 -5.68 7.76 -13.03
N ILE A 156 -4.96 6.87 -12.36
CA ILE A 156 -4.62 5.53 -12.87
C ILE A 156 -5.89 4.70 -13.12
N SER A 157 -6.91 4.84 -12.27
CA SER A 157 -8.22 4.20 -12.45
C SER A 157 -8.85 4.54 -13.80
N GLN A 158 -8.75 5.79 -14.24
CA GLN A 158 -9.25 6.23 -15.55
C GLN A 158 -8.45 5.60 -16.70
N GLU A 159 -7.15 5.39 -16.51
CA GLU A 159 -6.24 4.85 -17.52
C GLU A 159 -6.35 3.31 -17.62
N CYS A 160 -6.47 2.61 -16.50
CA CYS A 160 -6.53 1.14 -16.47
C CYS A 160 -7.95 0.56 -16.56
N GLY A 161 -8.99 1.37 -16.32
CA GLY A 161 -10.39 0.93 -16.36
C GLY A 161 -10.87 0.17 -15.11
N VAL A 162 -10.03 0.02 -14.07
CA VAL A 162 -10.39 -0.59 -12.78
C VAL A 162 -10.63 0.51 -11.74
N LYS A 163 -11.66 0.40 -10.92
CA LYS A 163 -12.00 1.42 -9.92
C LYS A 163 -10.92 1.51 -8.84
N TYR A 164 -10.49 2.73 -8.52
CA TYR A 164 -9.63 2.94 -7.35
C TYR A 164 -10.46 3.10 -6.08
N LEU A 165 -10.20 2.28 -5.08
CA LEU A 165 -10.80 2.39 -3.75
C LEU A 165 -10.10 3.49 -2.96
N CYS A 166 -10.70 4.68 -2.93
CA CYS A 166 -10.21 5.79 -2.12
C CYS A 166 -10.21 5.44 -0.64
N SER A 167 -9.16 5.82 0.08
CA SER A 167 -9.03 5.48 1.50
C SER A 167 -8.14 6.45 2.26
N ASP A 168 -8.36 6.55 3.55
CA ASP A 168 -7.40 7.09 4.53
C ASP A 168 -7.38 6.15 5.74
N PHE A 169 -6.64 5.05 5.61
CA PHE A 169 -6.58 4.00 6.63
C PHE A 169 -5.96 4.44 7.96
N LYS A 170 -5.49 5.70 8.08
CA LYS A 170 -5.11 6.29 9.38
C LYS A 170 -6.32 6.67 10.23
N LYS A 171 -7.47 6.93 9.58
CA LYS A 171 -8.71 7.30 10.26
C LYS A 171 -9.20 6.19 11.18
N HIS A 172 -10.14 6.53 12.09
CA HIS A 172 -10.68 5.59 13.07
C HIS A 172 -9.57 4.87 13.87
N ASP A 173 -8.54 5.62 14.28
CA ASP A 173 -7.37 5.10 15.00
C ASP A 173 -6.57 4.01 14.25
N GLY A 174 -6.75 3.90 12.92
CA GLY A 174 -6.17 2.81 12.14
C GLY A 174 -4.64 2.72 12.22
N TYR A 175 -3.93 3.86 12.26
CA TYR A 175 -2.49 3.83 12.47
C TYR A 175 -2.11 3.32 13.87
N LYS A 176 -2.83 3.72 14.91
CA LYS A 176 -2.64 3.24 16.28
C LYS A 176 -2.89 1.73 16.35
N HIS A 177 -4.00 1.26 15.77
CA HIS A 177 -4.33 -0.16 15.70
C HIS A 177 -3.25 -0.96 14.94
N SER A 178 -2.66 -0.40 13.87
CA SER A 178 -1.53 -1.06 13.19
C SER A 178 -0.28 -1.21 14.07
N ILE A 179 -0.07 -0.32 15.06
CA ILE A 179 1.01 -0.45 16.03
C ILE A 179 0.68 -1.55 17.05
N GLU A 180 -0.57 -1.63 17.51
CA GLU A 180 -1.05 -2.65 18.43
C GLU A 180 -0.95 -4.04 17.80
N LEU A 181 -1.44 -4.20 16.56
CA LEU A 181 -1.30 -5.44 15.78
C LEU A 181 0.16 -5.81 15.51
N SER A 182 1.03 -4.81 15.28
CA SER A 182 2.46 -5.09 15.12
C SER A 182 3.11 -5.68 16.38
N LYS A 183 2.64 -5.27 17.55
CA LYS A 183 3.08 -5.87 18.83
C LYS A 183 2.48 -7.26 19.03
N GLN A 184 1.19 -7.42 18.72
CA GLN A 184 0.47 -8.68 18.86
C GLN A 184 1.09 -9.80 18.03
N TYR A 185 1.47 -9.49 16.78
CA TYR A 185 2.04 -10.44 15.83
C TYR A 185 3.58 -10.38 15.75
N ASP A 186 4.22 -9.65 16.67
CA ASP A 186 5.69 -9.44 16.67
C ASP A 186 6.25 -9.08 15.29
N LEU A 187 5.64 -8.08 14.63
CA LEU A 187 5.98 -7.73 13.26
C LEU A 187 7.25 -6.88 13.20
N TYR A 188 8.10 -7.18 12.23
CA TYR A 188 9.22 -6.33 11.87
C TYR A 188 8.74 -4.94 11.44
N ARG A 189 9.01 -3.94 12.27
CA ARG A 189 8.71 -2.54 11.96
C ARG A 189 9.99 -1.81 11.57
N GLN A 190 10.17 -1.65 10.27
CA GLN A 190 11.28 -0.88 9.73
C GLN A 190 11.15 0.62 10.03
N ASN A 191 12.27 1.29 10.27
CA ASN A 191 12.35 2.74 10.53
C ASN A 191 12.50 3.60 9.25
N TYR A 192 12.54 3.00 8.06
CA TYR A 192 12.70 3.67 6.78
C TYR A 192 11.72 3.10 5.72
N CYS A 193 11.52 3.87 4.63
CA CYS A 193 10.54 3.52 3.60
C CYS A 193 10.87 2.23 2.81
N GLY A 194 12.14 1.84 2.78
CA GLY A 194 12.66 0.68 2.03
C GLY A 194 13.67 1.05 0.94
N CYS A 195 13.64 2.27 0.40
CA CYS A 195 14.60 2.66 -0.62
C CYS A 195 15.96 3.07 -0.01
N VAL A 196 17.01 2.93 -0.81
CA VAL A 196 18.39 3.27 -0.41
C VAL A 196 18.53 4.71 0.09
N TYR A 197 17.81 5.65 -0.51
CA TYR A 197 17.86 7.08 -0.13
C TYR A 197 17.23 7.33 1.24
N SER A 198 16.12 6.66 1.54
CA SER A 198 15.48 6.75 2.86
C SER A 198 16.35 6.07 3.93
N LYS A 199 17.03 4.97 3.59
CA LYS A 199 17.95 4.28 4.48
C LYS A 199 19.13 5.18 4.84
N LYS A 200 19.81 5.74 3.83
CA LYS A 200 20.93 6.67 4.00
C LYS A 200 20.59 7.84 4.92
N LEU A 201 19.44 8.49 4.69
CA LEU A 201 18.99 9.59 5.55
C LEU A 201 18.78 9.19 7.02
N ARG A 202 18.40 7.94 7.30
CA ARG A 202 18.27 7.45 8.70
C ARG A 202 19.62 7.16 9.33
N GLU A 203 20.57 6.63 8.56
CA GLU A 203 21.94 6.34 9.03
C GLU A 203 22.72 7.64 9.34
N GLU A 204 22.51 8.71 8.55
CA GLU A 204 23.13 10.02 8.75
C GLU A 204 22.54 10.81 9.95
N ASN A 205 21.35 10.44 10.44
CA ASN A 205 20.66 11.12 11.56
C ASN A 205 20.68 10.29 12.88
N GLN A 206 21.43 9.20 12.93
CA GLN A 206 21.70 8.41 14.14
C GLN A 206 23.07 8.77 14.73
#